data_9773a995ad776e478d1dbc81082981f0
#
_entry.id   9773a995ad776e478d1dbc81082981f0
#
_cell.length_a   1.000
_cell.length_b   1.000
_cell.length_c   1.000
_cell.angle_alpha   90.00
_cell.angle_beta   90.00
_cell.angle_gamma   90.00
#
_symmetry.space_group_name_H-M   'P 1'
#
loop_
_entity.id
_entity.type
_entity.pdbx_description
1 polymer ?
#
loop_
_entity_poly.entity_id
_entity_poly.type
_entity_poly.pdbx_seq_one_letter_code
_entity_poly.pdbx_strand_id
1 'polypeptide(L)'
;MNNPALVTFLFFAFFFCFSQTKALFLCLFSTLPQYNIQKNRSTIMKKYFFFCILLLLPIIGIAQTYKYIGVEDGLSNRRVYAIQKGPKGYMWFLTHDGIDRYNGKEFKPYKLMDGDEEVNSMMNLNWLYVDSKGTIWEIGKKGRVFRYDTKHDRFVLVYKLPESEVKGRPTPISYGFVDANSVIWLCNEDALYLYDSNTQKVTFIQNEIGERITDIAQIDSTHFFIGTDIGIHYAELANNTLTLSPCNQLDTLKIQINELYYHKPSHKVFIGTFQRGIFTYDLNEHKVMHIPSGLMDVSINCIRAYNNNEILIATDGAGVYKMNTDTYESIPYIVADYNRYNSMNGNTINDIYIDSEQRIWMANYPIGITVRNNRYADYQWIKHSIGNKQSLINDQVNAIIEDHDGDLWFATNNGISLYYSKTKQWHSFLSSFDTASHSKNHIFISLCEVEPGIIWAGGYSSGIYQINKKLLSTEFFTPSLFSNLNIRPDKY
;
A
#
# COMPACT_ATOMS: atom_id res chain seq x y z
N MET A 1 -20.61 -44.89 7.12
CA MET A 1 -21.95 -44.34 6.83
C MET A 1 -21.85 -42.83 6.91
N ASN A 2 -21.65 -42.20 5.78
CA ASN A 2 -21.56 -40.76 5.63
C ASN A 2 -22.97 -40.20 5.42
N ASN A 3 -23.49 -39.47 6.39
CA ASN A 3 -24.75 -38.79 6.22
C ASN A 3 -24.49 -37.31 5.86
N PRO A 4 -24.67 -36.92 4.59
CA PRO A 4 -24.37 -35.52 4.15
C PRO A 4 -25.27 -34.48 4.82
N ALA A 5 -26.43 -34.86 5.35
CA ALA A 5 -27.32 -33.96 6.08
C ALA A 5 -26.73 -33.47 7.41
N LEU A 6 -25.87 -34.28 8.05
CA LEU A 6 -25.23 -33.91 9.30
C LEU A 6 -24.13 -32.85 9.11
N VAL A 7 -23.42 -32.92 7.98
CA VAL A 7 -22.35 -31.95 7.62
C VAL A 7 -22.97 -30.60 7.25
N THR A 8 -24.09 -30.62 6.52
CA THR A 8 -24.80 -29.39 6.12
C THR A 8 -25.44 -28.68 7.32
N PHE A 9 -25.97 -29.45 8.28
CA PHE A 9 -26.55 -28.91 9.51
C PHE A 9 -25.49 -28.27 10.42
N LEU A 10 -24.31 -28.88 10.50
CA LEU A 10 -23.17 -28.28 11.24
C LEU A 10 -22.63 -27.01 10.57
N PHE A 11 -22.67 -26.95 9.24
CA PHE A 11 -22.26 -25.74 8.49
C PHE A 11 -23.27 -24.59 8.68
N PHE A 12 -24.56 -24.86 8.68
CA PHE A 12 -25.58 -23.81 8.95
C PHE A 12 -25.60 -23.35 10.42
N ALA A 13 -25.39 -24.25 11.37
CA ALA A 13 -25.26 -23.88 12.79
C ALA A 13 -24.01 -22.96 13.03
N PHE A 14 -22.96 -23.18 12.26
CA PHE A 14 -21.74 -22.38 12.34
C PHE A 14 -21.94 -20.93 11.86
N PHE A 15 -22.71 -20.70 10.81
CA PHE A 15 -23.01 -19.36 10.29
C PHE A 15 -23.99 -18.58 11.17
N PHE A 16 -24.88 -19.25 11.88
CA PHE A 16 -25.86 -18.61 12.78
C PHE A 16 -25.28 -18.25 14.17
N CYS A 17 -24.23 -18.94 14.63
CA CYS A 17 -23.60 -18.68 15.93
C CYS A 17 -22.72 -17.42 15.95
N PHE A 18 -22.36 -16.83 14.81
CA PHE A 18 -21.58 -15.58 14.79
C PHE A 18 -22.39 -14.34 15.16
N SER A 19 -23.71 -14.42 15.26
CA SER A 19 -24.56 -13.26 15.54
C SER A 19 -25.27 -13.20 16.89
N GLN A 20 -25.34 -14.29 17.67
CA GLN A 20 -26.02 -14.25 18.99
C GLN A 20 -25.47 -15.24 20.02
N THR A 21 -24.85 -14.70 21.06
CA THR A 21 -24.73 -15.10 22.48
C THR A 21 -24.53 -16.57 22.93
N LYS A 22 -23.64 -16.74 23.92
CA LYS A 22 -23.28 -17.96 24.70
C LYS A 22 -24.43 -18.87 25.14
N ALA A 23 -25.68 -18.40 25.15
CA ALA A 23 -26.84 -19.17 25.59
C ALA A 23 -27.26 -20.27 24.59
N LEU A 24 -27.00 -20.10 23.30
CA LEU A 24 -27.36 -21.10 22.29
C LEU A 24 -26.43 -22.33 22.28
N PHE A 25 -25.20 -22.15 22.75
CA PHE A 25 -24.21 -23.22 22.78
C PHE A 25 -24.54 -24.29 23.84
N LEU A 26 -25.14 -23.89 24.95
CA LEU A 26 -25.55 -24.81 26.01
C LEU A 26 -26.84 -25.61 25.69
N CYS A 27 -27.75 -25.07 24.90
CA CYS A 27 -28.98 -25.75 24.45
C CYS A 27 -28.72 -26.85 23.43
N LEU A 28 -27.69 -26.71 22.58
CA LEU A 28 -27.37 -27.71 21.54
C LEU A 28 -26.73 -29.00 22.09
N PHE A 29 -26.15 -28.95 23.30
CA PHE A 29 -25.58 -30.13 23.93
C PHE A 29 -26.59 -30.98 24.74
N SER A 30 -27.77 -30.44 25.03
CA SER A 30 -28.82 -31.17 25.80
C SER A 30 -29.74 -32.04 24.93
N THR A 31 -29.65 -31.94 23.62
CA THR A 31 -30.59 -32.66 22.68
C THR A 31 -29.96 -33.80 21.90
N LEU A 32 -28.74 -34.21 22.20
CA LEU A 32 -28.13 -35.38 21.56
C LEU A 32 -28.61 -36.69 22.24
N PRO A 33 -29.13 -37.66 21.47
CA PRO A 33 -29.56 -38.93 22.03
C PRO A 33 -28.39 -39.70 22.64
N GLN A 34 -28.60 -40.24 23.83
CA GLN A 34 -27.65 -41.09 24.54
C GLN A 34 -27.40 -42.37 23.77
N TYR A 35 -26.35 -42.39 22.96
CA TYR A 35 -25.84 -43.65 22.41
C TYR A 35 -24.55 -44.02 23.17
N ASN A 36 -24.54 -45.26 23.68
CA ASN A 36 -23.49 -45.89 24.45
C ASN A 36 -22.16 -45.94 23.69
N ILE A 37 -21.23 -45.00 23.96
CA ILE A 37 -19.86 -45.02 23.47
C ILE A 37 -18.90 -44.79 24.64
N GLN A 38 -18.63 -45.86 25.37
CA GLN A 38 -17.75 -45.80 26.55
C GLN A 38 -16.25 -46.05 26.24
N LYS A 39 -15.81 -46.21 24.98
CA LYS A 39 -14.41 -46.57 24.69
C LYS A 39 -13.58 -45.58 23.83
N ASN A 40 -14.14 -44.48 23.32
CA ASN A 40 -13.38 -43.56 22.45
C ASN A 40 -13.56 -42.07 22.79
N ARG A 41 -14.12 -41.73 23.95
CA ARG A 41 -14.37 -40.33 24.33
C ARG A 41 -13.10 -39.49 24.43
N SER A 42 -11.97 -40.02 24.89
CA SER A 42 -10.75 -39.25 25.11
C SER A 42 -10.08 -38.82 23.80
N THR A 43 -10.10 -39.65 22.78
CA THR A 43 -9.45 -39.39 21.47
C THR A 43 -10.29 -38.49 20.61
N ILE A 44 -11.60 -38.61 20.65
CA ILE A 44 -12.53 -37.73 19.93
C ILE A 44 -12.55 -36.33 20.57
N MET A 45 -12.65 -36.23 21.90
CA MET A 45 -12.57 -34.96 22.61
C MET A 45 -11.23 -34.27 22.41
N LYS A 46 -10.10 -34.99 22.38
CA LYS A 46 -8.78 -34.40 22.08
C LYS A 46 -8.72 -33.89 20.64
N LYS A 47 -9.28 -34.57 19.65
CA LYS A 47 -9.36 -34.10 18.26
C LYS A 47 -10.19 -32.79 18.13
N TYR A 48 -11.37 -32.77 18.75
CA TYR A 48 -12.21 -31.54 18.71
C TYR A 48 -11.65 -30.42 19.57
N PHE A 49 -10.99 -30.70 20.69
CA PHE A 49 -10.29 -29.72 21.48
C PHE A 49 -9.09 -29.13 20.72
N PHE A 50 -8.33 -29.95 20.01
CA PHE A 50 -7.24 -29.45 19.12
C PHE A 50 -7.78 -28.66 17.93
N PHE A 51 -8.92 -29.03 17.37
CA PHE A 51 -9.60 -28.30 16.29
C PHE A 51 -10.19 -26.96 16.80
N CYS A 52 -10.75 -26.94 18.00
CA CYS A 52 -11.18 -25.68 18.64
C CYS A 52 -10.01 -24.79 19.02
N ILE A 53 -8.88 -25.34 19.45
CA ILE A 53 -7.65 -24.56 19.68
C ILE A 53 -7.08 -23.99 18.38
N LEU A 54 -7.16 -24.76 17.27
CA LEU A 54 -6.77 -24.25 15.93
C LEU A 54 -7.71 -23.13 15.43
N LEU A 55 -8.98 -23.16 15.80
CA LEU A 55 -9.97 -22.10 15.52
C LEU A 55 -9.87 -20.92 16.46
N LEU A 56 -9.22 -21.10 17.62
CA LEU A 56 -8.94 -20.07 18.62
C LEU A 56 -7.52 -19.49 18.49
N LEU A 57 -6.74 -19.92 17.46
CA LEU A 57 -5.57 -19.14 17.06
C LEU A 57 -6.07 -17.75 16.74
N PRO A 58 -5.69 -16.72 17.51
CA PRO A 58 -6.08 -15.36 17.16
C PRO A 58 -5.58 -15.18 15.72
N ILE A 59 -6.44 -14.76 14.83
CA ILE A 59 -6.02 -14.10 13.61
C ILE A 59 -5.22 -12.92 14.16
N ILE A 60 -3.92 -13.11 14.25
CA ILE A 60 -2.98 -12.04 14.57
C ILE A 60 -3.18 -11.08 13.42
N GLY A 61 -4.05 -10.10 13.61
CA GLY A 61 -4.24 -9.03 12.67
C GLY A 61 -2.88 -8.34 12.55
N ILE A 62 -2.16 -8.65 11.48
CA ILE A 62 -0.92 -7.96 11.13
C ILE A 62 -1.32 -6.50 11.02
N ALA A 63 -0.93 -5.68 11.97
CA ALA A 63 -1.17 -4.25 11.93
C ALA A 63 -0.29 -3.69 10.82
N GLN A 64 -0.86 -3.60 9.61
CA GLN A 64 -0.22 -2.97 8.47
C GLN A 64 -0.22 -1.47 8.74
N THR A 65 0.94 -0.83 8.62
CA THR A 65 1.04 0.61 8.79
C THR A 65 1.16 1.28 7.43
N TYR A 66 0.37 2.34 7.23
CA TYR A 66 0.45 3.20 6.06
C TYR A 66 1.07 4.55 6.46
N LYS A 67 2.01 5.02 5.65
CA LYS A 67 2.51 6.38 5.70
C LYS A 67 2.06 7.11 4.44
N TYR A 68 1.47 8.28 4.61
CA TYR A 68 1.09 9.17 3.51
C TYR A 68 2.14 10.26 3.39
N ILE A 69 2.49 10.60 2.17
CA ILE A 69 3.49 11.62 1.87
C ILE A 69 2.89 12.53 0.79
N GLY A 70 2.67 13.77 1.12
CA GLY A 70 2.06 14.78 0.27
C GLY A 70 2.90 16.03 0.12
N VAL A 71 2.28 17.09 -0.38
CA VAL A 71 2.94 18.40 -0.53
C VAL A 71 3.28 19.04 0.81
N GLU A 72 2.55 18.70 1.85
CA GLU A 72 2.79 19.07 3.24
C GLU A 72 4.10 18.49 3.80
N ASP A 73 4.61 17.40 3.21
CA ASP A 73 5.89 16.78 3.54
C ASP A 73 7.03 17.28 2.63
N GLY A 74 6.73 18.15 1.66
CA GLY A 74 7.69 18.74 0.73
C GLY A 74 7.70 18.12 -0.67
N LEU A 75 6.77 17.21 -1.00
CA LEU A 75 6.57 16.73 -2.36
C LEU A 75 6.10 17.88 -3.27
N SER A 76 6.68 18.04 -4.45
CA SER A 76 6.37 19.15 -5.36
C SER A 76 4.92 19.15 -5.84
N ASN A 77 4.36 17.98 -6.13
CA ASN A 77 2.96 17.83 -6.54
C ASN A 77 2.38 16.49 -6.11
N ARG A 78 1.10 16.47 -5.72
CA ARG A 78 0.38 15.24 -5.33
C ARG A 78 0.17 14.25 -6.47
N ARG A 79 0.26 14.71 -7.71
CA ARG A 79 0.13 13.86 -8.89
C ARG A 79 1.48 13.25 -9.23
N VAL A 80 1.70 12.02 -8.77
CA VAL A 80 2.91 11.23 -9.01
C VAL A 80 2.64 10.21 -10.11
N TYR A 81 3.57 10.08 -11.06
CA TYR A 81 3.46 9.19 -12.23
C TYR A 81 4.39 8.00 -12.17
N ALA A 82 5.60 8.18 -11.62
CA ALA A 82 6.58 7.10 -11.52
C ALA A 82 7.35 7.17 -10.19
N ILE A 83 7.73 6.00 -9.69
CA ILE A 83 8.53 5.81 -8.48
C ILE A 83 9.73 4.95 -8.82
N GLN A 84 10.93 5.44 -8.55
CA GLN A 84 12.18 4.72 -8.77
C GLN A 84 13.08 4.80 -7.54
N LYS A 85 13.92 3.79 -7.34
CA LYS A 85 14.95 3.82 -6.31
C LYS A 85 16.33 3.92 -6.95
N GLY A 86 17.06 4.97 -6.65
CA GLY A 86 18.41 5.17 -7.13
C GLY A 86 19.44 4.33 -6.36
N PRO A 87 20.66 4.17 -6.92
CA PRO A 87 21.71 3.30 -6.37
C PRO A 87 22.21 3.72 -4.99
N LYS A 88 22.06 5.00 -4.62
CA LYS A 88 22.39 5.53 -3.29
C LYS A 88 21.27 5.35 -2.26
N GLY A 89 20.20 4.63 -2.61
CA GLY A 89 19.07 4.36 -1.72
C GLY A 89 18.00 5.45 -1.68
N TYR A 90 18.20 6.57 -2.36
CA TYR A 90 17.19 7.62 -2.47
C TYR A 90 16.01 7.15 -3.32
N MET A 91 14.80 7.55 -2.90
CA MET A 91 13.60 7.40 -3.72
C MET A 91 13.46 8.61 -4.65
N TRP A 92 13.06 8.35 -5.88
CA TRP A 92 12.87 9.34 -6.92
C TRP A 92 11.43 9.28 -7.43
N PHE A 93 10.84 10.43 -7.57
CA PHE A 93 9.43 10.56 -7.95
C PHE A 93 9.31 11.49 -9.15
N LEU A 94 8.65 11.01 -10.20
CA LEU A 94 8.22 11.87 -11.29
C LEU A 94 6.83 12.42 -10.94
N THR A 95 6.75 13.73 -10.76
CA THR A 95 5.51 14.42 -10.43
C THR A 95 5.02 15.28 -11.59
N HIS A 96 3.82 15.84 -11.44
CA HIS A 96 3.30 16.79 -12.40
C HIS A 96 4.21 18.03 -12.57
N ASP A 97 4.88 18.47 -11.52
CA ASP A 97 5.69 19.70 -11.49
C ASP A 97 7.20 19.45 -11.61
N GLY A 98 7.64 18.21 -11.78
CA GLY A 98 9.04 17.88 -11.94
C GLY A 98 9.47 16.61 -11.26
N ILE A 99 10.77 16.49 -11.00
CA ILE A 99 11.38 15.34 -10.35
C ILE A 99 11.73 15.69 -8.91
N ASP A 100 11.32 14.84 -7.98
CA ASP A 100 11.68 14.94 -6.59
C ASP A 100 12.56 13.77 -6.16
N ARG A 101 13.58 14.06 -5.34
CA ARG A 101 14.36 13.05 -4.63
C ARG A 101 14.03 13.08 -3.15
N TYR A 102 13.77 11.92 -2.58
CA TYR A 102 13.49 11.75 -1.16
C TYR A 102 14.56 10.92 -0.46
N ASN A 103 15.07 11.43 0.66
CA ASN A 103 16.14 10.79 1.44
C ASN A 103 15.62 10.00 2.66
N GLY A 104 14.31 9.85 2.80
CA GLY A 104 13.65 9.26 3.97
C GLY A 104 13.06 10.31 4.92
N LYS A 105 13.50 11.57 4.84
CA LYS A 105 13.07 12.68 5.69
C LYS A 105 12.63 13.90 4.88
N GLU A 106 13.40 14.29 3.88
CA GLU A 106 13.24 15.55 3.15
C GLU A 106 13.19 15.31 1.65
N PHE A 107 12.45 16.15 0.94
CA PHE A 107 12.41 16.20 -0.51
C PHE A 107 13.38 17.24 -1.05
N LYS A 108 13.98 16.91 -2.18
CA LYS A 108 14.76 17.86 -3.01
C LYS A 108 14.18 17.85 -4.42
N PRO A 109 13.54 18.96 -4.86
CA PRO A 109 13.10 19.12 -6.24
C PRO A 109 14.28 19.41 -7.17
N TYR A 110 14.16 18.96 -8.42
CA TYR A 110 15.16 19.20 -9.48
C TYR A 110 14.56 20.00 -10.62
N LYS A 111 15.30 21.01 -11.05
CA LYS A 111 15.01 21.75 -12.27
C LYS A 111 15.70 21.10 -13.45
N LEU A 112 14.96 20.90 -14.53
CA LEU A 112 15.47 20.43 -15.82
C LEU A 112 15.54 21.61 -16.78
N MET A 113 16.71 21.82 -17.34
CA MET A 113 16.99 23.00 -18.20
C MET A 113 17.39 22.56 -19.60
N ASP A 114 16.77 23.15 -20.63
CA ASP A 114 17.17 23.09 -22.03
C ASP A 114 17.63 24.49 -22.46
N GLY A 115 18.93 24.78 -22.32
CA GLY A 115 19.44 26.13 -22.36
C GLY A 115 18.91 26.97 -21.18
N ASP A 116 18.19 28.05 -21.49
CA ASP A 116 17.54 28.92 -20.52
C ASP A 116 16.08 28.53 -20.23
N GLU A 117 15.53 27.58 -20.97
CA GLU A 117 14.16 27.10 -20.80
C GLU A 117 14.07 26.08 -19.65
N GLU A 118 13.21 26.34 -18.67
CA GLU A 118 12.85 25.36 -17.66
C GLU A 118 11.76 24.42 -18.21
N VAL A 119 12.02 23.10 -18.19
CA VAL A 119 11.15 22.07 -18.82
C VAL A 119 10.40 21.20 -17.83
N ASN A 120 10.33 21.63 -16.56
CA ASN A 120 9.69 20.89 -15.47
C ASN A 120 8.16 20.89 -15.50
N SER A 121 7.54 20.88 -16.63
CA SER A 121 6.08 20.76 -16.68
C SER A 121 5.66 19.38 -17.18
N MET A 122 4.51 18.90 -16.73
CA MET A 122 3.91 17.65 -17.19
C MET A 122 3.83 17.52 -18.72
N MET A 123 3.72 18.64 -19.43
CA MET A 123 3.72 18.63 -20.90
C MET A 123 5.07 18.18 -21.49
N ASN A 124 6.14 18.22 -20.69
CA ASN A 124 7.51 17.94 -21.12
C ASN A 124 8.11 16.70 -20.45
N LEU A 125 7.60 16.27 -19.28
CA LEU A 125 8.13 15.15 -18.51
C LEU A 125 7.21 13.95 -18.61
N ASN A 126 7.75 12.75 -18.83
CA ASN A 126 6.89 11.57 -18.96
C ASN A 126 7.43 10.28 -18.37
N TRP A 127 8.73 10.04 -18.48
CA TRP A 127 9.28 8.75 -18.04
C TRP A 127 10.53 8.94 -17.19
N LEU A 128 10.59 8.23 -16.08
CA LEU A 128 11.71 8.20 -15.16
C LEU A 128 12.18 6.76 -15.00
N TYR A 129 13.46 6.52 -15.30
CA TYR A 129 14.06 5.20 -15.23
C TYR A 129 15.36 5.21 -14.41
N VAL A 130 15.65 4.07 -13.81
CA VAL A 130 16.98 3.73 -13.30
C VAL A 130 17.47 2.54 -14.09
N ASP A 131 18.55 2.70 -14.85
CA ASP A 131 19.08 1.64 -15.69
C ASP A 131 19.87 0.58 -14.87
N SER A 132 20.31 -0.48 -15.55
CA SER A 132 21.06 -1.58 -14.94
C SER A 132 22.40 -1.15 -14.30
N LYS A 133 22.93 0.04 -14.67
CA LYS A 133 24.15 0.63 -14.11
C LYS A 133 23.85 1.58 -12.96
N GLY A 134 22.57 1.81 -12.64
CA GLY A 134 22.12 2.72 -11.62
C GLY A 134 22.10 4.18 -12.08
N THR A 135 22.17 4.46 -13.38
CA THR A 135 22.00 5.80 -13.92
C THR A 135 20.52 6.16 -13.92
N ILE A 136 20.21 7.39 -13.50
CA ILE A 136 18.84 7.89 -13.49
C ILE A 136 18.61 8.71 -14.75
N TRP A 137 17.55 8.34 -15.47
CA TRP A 137 17.16 8.93 -16.73
C TRP A 137 15.77 9.55 -16.64
N GLU A 138 15.63 10.72 -17.21
CA GLU A 138 14.33 11.32 -17.51
C GLU A 138 14.19 11.47 -19.02
N ILE A 139 13.03 11.09 -19.55
CA ILE A 139 12.69 11.18 -20.96
C ILE A 139 11.43 12.03 -21.09
N GLY A 140 11.54 13.12 -21.83
CA GLY A 140 10.43 14.05 -22.06
C GLY A 140 9.71 13.82 -23.38
N LYS A 141 8.41 14.17 -23.42
CA LYS A 141 7.55 14.07 -24.62
C LYS A 141 8.09 14.79 -25.86
N LYS A 142 8.89 15.81 -25.68
CA LYS A 142 9.53 16.54 -26.80
C LYS A 142 10.86 15.90 -27.23
N GLY A 143 11.12 14.65 -26.84
CA GLY A 143 12.34 13.93 -27.17
C GLY A 143 13.60 14.47 -26.52
N ARG A 144 13.47 15.12 -25.36
CA ARG A 144 14.59 15.49 -24.51
C ARG A 144 14.94 14.31 -23.62
N VAL A 145 16.24 14.04 -23.45
CA VAL A 145 16.77 12.99 -22.57
C VAL A 145 17.71 13.63 -21.57
N PHE A 146 17.37 13.53 -20.31
CA PHE A 146 18.20 14.01 -19.22
C PHE A 146 18.81 12.84 -18.46
N ARG A 147 20.06 13.03 -18.06
CA ARG A 147 20.80 12.13 -17.19
C ARG A 147 21.11 12.82 -15.88
N TYR A 148 20.90 12.13 -14.78
CA TYR A 148 21.32 12.63 -13.47
C TYR A 148 22.84 12.56 -13.33
N ASP A 149 23.47 13.73 -13.10
CA ASP A 149 24.88 13.87 -12.79
C ASP A 149 25.07 13.82 -11.26
N THR A 150 25.55 12.69 -10.78
CA THR A 150 25.78 12.45 -9.35
C THR A 150 26.87 13.32 -8.74
N LYS A 151 27.81 13.83 -9.54
CA LYS A 151 28.94 14.67 -9.06
C LYS A 151 28.48 16.11 -8.76
N HIS A 152 27.60 16.64 -9.60
CA HIS A 152 27.13 18.02 -9.47
C HIS A 152 25.69 18.08 -8.92
N ASP A 153 25.10 16.95 -8.57
CA ASP A 153 23.75 16.82 -8.00
C ASP A 153 22.66 17.55 -8.82
N ARG A 154 22.65 17.31 -10.14
CA ARG A 154 21.72 17.91 -11.11
C ARG A 154 21.44 16.99 -12.29
N PHE A 155 20.34 17.24 -13.00
CA PHE A 155 20.09 16.64 -14.30
C PHE A 155 20.79 17.45 -15.41
N VAL A 156 21.31 16.72 -16.39
CA VAL A 156 22.00 17.30 -17.55
C VAL A 156 21.32 16.77 -18.81
N LEU A 157 20.94 17.68 -19.71
CA LEU A 157 20.44 17.33 -21.03
C LEU A 157 21.57 16.65 -21.82
N VAL A 158 21.35 15.41 -22.25
CA VAL A 158 22.36 14.62 -22.99
C VAL A 158 21.96 14.39 -24.45
N TYR A 159 20.67 14.46 -24.74
CA TYR A 159 20.15 14.32 -26.10
C TYR A 159 18.82 15.07 -26.25
N LYS A 160 18.58 15.60 -27.45
CA LYS A 160 17.32 16.21 -27.88
C LYS A 160 17.05 15.80 -29.31
N LEU A 161 15.86 15.30 -29.60
CA LEU A 161 15.44 15.05 -30.98
C LEU A 161 15.47 16.34 -31.79
N PRO A 162 16.03 16.32 -32.99
CA PRO A 162 15.99 17.47 -33.88
C PRO A 162 14.52 17.84 -34.18
N GLU A 163 14.25 19.14 -34.25
CA GLU A 163 12.94 19.60 -34.71
C GLU A 163 12.77 19.16 -36.17
N SER A 164 11.67 18.48 -36.47
CA SER A 164 11.43 18.01 -37.84
C SER A 164 11.23 19.23 -38.73
N GLU A 165 12.03 19.34 -39.81
CA GLU A 165 11.89 20.38 -40.82
C GLU A 165 10.54 20.25 -41.60
N VAL A 166 9.89 19.09 -41.51
CA VAL A 166 8.60 18.82 -42.11
C VAL A 166 7.50 19.26 -41.16
N LYS A 167 6.99 20.48 -41.35
CA LYS A 167 5.86 21.12 -40.65
C LYS A 167 6.19 21.97 -39.40
N GLY A 168 7.45 22.22 -39.03
CA GLY A 168 7.79 23.18 -37.95
C GLY A 168 7.27 22.84 -36.57
N ARG A 169 6.97 21.56 -36.30
CA ARG A 169 6.57 21.06 -34.98
C ARG A 169 7.36 19.79 -34.65
N PRO A 170 8.00 19.72 -33.47
CA PRO A 170 8.61 18.46 -33.04
C PRO A 170 7.52 17.39 -32.93
N THR A 171 7.75 16.21 -33.49
CA THR A 171 6.84 15.08 -33.36
C THR A 171 6.87 14.60 -31.90
N PRO A 172 5.76 14.63 -31.16
CA PRO A 172 5.78 14.23 -29.76
C PRO A 172 6.13 12.75 -29.65
N ILE A 173 6.91 12.42 -28.61
CA ILE A 173 7.19 11.04 -28.24
C ILE A 173 5.92 10.42 -27.65
N SER A 174 5.51 9.28 -28.18
CA SER A 174 4.40 8.49 -27.66
C SER A 174 4.83 7.65 -26.47
N TYR A 175 6.06 7.11 -26.51
CA TYR A 175 6.65 6.32 -25.45
C TYR A 175 8.18 6.48 -25.37
N GLY A 176 8.70 6.52 -24.15
CA GLY A 176 10.13 6.52 -23.85
C GLY A 176 10.49 5.31 -22.99
N PHE A 177 11.53 4.58 -23.38
CA PHE A 177 11.94 3.35 -22.70
C PHE A 177 13.47 3.29 -22.56
N VAL A 178 13.96 2.67 -21.48
CA VAL A 178 15.38 2.40 -21.30
C VAL A 178 15.58 0.90 -21.19
N ASP A 179 16.30 0.33 -22.14
CA ASP A 179 16.53 -1.11 -22.19
C ASP A 179 17.65 -1.56 -21.23
N ALA A 180 17.83 -2.88 -21.11
CA ALA A 180 18.83 -3.48 -20.23
C ALA A 180 20.29 -3.13 -20.62
N ASN A 181 20.54 -2.68 -21.85
CA ASN A 181 21.84 -2.24 -22.35
C ASN A 181 22.08 -0.75 -22.13
N SER A 182 21.14 -0.05 -21.49
CA SER A 182 21.14 1.41 -21.31
C SER A 182 21.01 2.17 -22.62
N VAL A 183 20.33 1.59 -23.61
CA VAL A 183 19.87 2.29 -24.81
C VAL A 183 18.51 2.92 -24.53
N ILE A 184 18.39 4.19 -24.83
CA ILE A 184 17.16 4.95 -24.65
C ILE A 184 16.37 4.96 -25.96
N TRP A 185 15.15 4.44 -25.90
CA TRP A 185 14.22 4.37 -27.00
C TRP A 185 13.27 5.57 -26.93
N LEU A 186 13.22 6.36 -27.99
CA LEU A 186 12.28 7.46 -28.15
C LEU A 186 11.34 7.09 -29.29
N CYS A 187 10.13 6.68 -28.96
CA CYS A 187 9.17 6.13 -29.91
C CYS A 187 8.14 7.20 -30.29
N ASN A 188 7.87 7.34 -31.56
CA ASN A 188 6.71 8.05 -32.08
C ASN A 188 6.00 7.20 -33.16
N GLU A 189 4.94 7.73 -33.75
CA GLU A 189 4.15 6.98 -34.74
C GLU A 189 4.95 6.65 -36.02
N ASP A 190 5.93 7.50 -36.37
CA ASP A 190 6.69 7.38 -37.62
C ASP A 190 8.04 6.68 -37.44
N ALA A 191 8.64 6.78 -36.24
CA ALA A 191 10.02 6.39 -36.04
C ALA A 191 10.34 5.98 -34.62
N LEU A 192 11.40 5.19 -34.47
CA LEU A 192 12.10 4.86 -33.24
C LEU A 192 13.51 5.45 -33.30
N TYR A 193 13.87 6.24 -32.30
CA TYR A 193 15.22 6.77 -32.18
C TYR A 193 15.87 6.08 -30.96
N LEU A 194 16.94 5.35 -31.22
CA LEU A 194 17.69 4.59 -30.22
C LEU A 194 18.96 5.36 -29.87
N TYR A 195 18.95 6.03 -28.72
CA TYR A 195 20.11 6.72 -28.20
C TYR A 195 20.94 5.78 -27.30
N ASP A 196 22.10 5.35 -27.81
CA ASP A 196 23.06 4.56 -27.02
C ASP A 196 23.85 5.50 -26.08
N SER A 197 23.62 5.35 -24.79
CA SER A 197 24.25 6.18 -23.77
C SER A 197 25.75 5.96 -23.62
N ASN A 198 26.29 4.84 -24.09
CA ASN A 198 27.72 4.52 -23.99
C ASN A 198 28.49 5.17 -25.15
N THR A 199 27.97 5.10 -26.35
CA THR A 199 28.62 5.64 -27.58
C THR A 199 28.15 7.03 -27.94
N GLN A 200 27.06 7.52 -27.29
CA GLN A 200 26.36 8.78 -27.60
C GLN A 200 25.88 8.88 -29.05
N LYS A 201 25.65 7.73 -29.68
CA LYS A 201 25.13 7.65 -31.05
C LYS A 201 23.63 7.41 -31.03
N VAL A 202 22.97 7.93 -32.05
CA VAL A 202 21.53 7.70 -32.29
C VAL A 202 21.38 6.88 -33.55
N THR A 203 20.57 5.83 -33.43
CA THR A 203 20.15 5.02 -34.55
C THR A 203 18.69 5.34 -34.85
N PHE A 204 18.38 5.66 -36.09
CA PHE A 204 17.02 5.84 -36.58
C PHE A 204 16.50 4.52 -37.14
N ILE A 205 15.27 4.15 -36.78
CA ILE A 205 14.55 3.00 -37.27
C ILE A 205 13.15 3.47 -37.70
N GLN A 206 12.75 3.18 -38.90
CA GLN A 206 11.37 3.42 -39.36
C GLN A 206 10.41 2.60 -38.51
N ASN A 207 9.37 3.23 -37.97
CA ASN A 207 8.34 2.52 -37.23
C ASN A 207 7.35 1.85 -38.21
N GLU A 208 7.57 0.57 -38.49
CA GLU A 208 6.69 -0.22 -39.36
C GLU A 208 5.38 -0.64 -38.70
N ILE A 209 5.26 -0.45 -37.38
CA ILE A 209 4.03 -0.76 -36.63
C ILE A 209 2.90 0.20 -37.06
N GLY A 210 3.23 1.49 -37.27
CA GLY A 210 2.26 2.51 -37.70
C GLY A 210 1.18 2.81 -36.66
N GLU A 211 1.38 2.39 -35.42
CA GLU A 211 0.48 2.54 -34.27
C GLU A 211 1.19 3.31 -33.15
N ARG A 212 0.41 3.90 -32.27
CA ARG A 212 0.96 4.61 -31.11
C ARG A 212 1.45 3.63 -30.05
N ILE A 213 2.75 3.54 -29.86
CA ILE A 213 3.36 2.72 -28.81
C ILE A 213 2.98 3.27 -27.45
N THR A 214 2.53 2.38 -26.56
CA THR A 214 2.06 2.69 -25.21
C THR A 214 2.94 2.06 -24.13
N ASP A 215 3.57 0.91 -24.42
CA ASP A 215 4.49 0.25 -23.51
C ASP A 215 5.43 -0.72 -24.24
N ILE A 216 6.58 -1.05 -23.64
CA ILE A 216 7.56 -2.00 -24.16
C ILE A 216 8.05 -2.90 -23.04
N ALA A 217 7.96 -4.22 -23.23
CA ALA A 217 8.57 -5.21 -22.34
C ALA A 217 9.73 -5.92 -23.05
N GLN A 218 10.92 -5.80 -22.49
CA GLN A 218 12.11 -6.52 -22.98
C GLN A 218 12.13 -7.94 -22.44
N ILE A 219 12.31 -8.93 -23.30
CA ILE A 219 12.41 -10.36 -22.94
C ILE A 219 13.87 -10.75 -22.77
N ASP A 220 14.69 -10.41 -23.74
CA ASP A 220 16.15 -10.62 -23.73
C ASP A 220 16.86 -9.47 -24.46
N SER A 221 18.11 -9.66 -24.88
CA SER A 221 18.92 -8.60 -25.52
C SER A 221 18.37 -8.11 -26.86
N THR A 222 17.54 -8.90 -27.52
CA THR A 222 17.06 -8.64 -28.89
C THR A 222 15.56 -8.71 -29.04
N HIS A 223 14.84 -9.37 -28.13
CA HIS A 223 13.40 -9.61 -28.26
C HIS A 223 12.57 -8.73 -27.33
N PHE A 224 11.50 -8.19 -27.88
CA PHE A 224 10.62 -7.24 -27.20
C PHE A 224 9.15 -7.54 -27.49
N PHE A 225 8.29 -7.30 -26.53
CA PHE A 225 6.87 -7.08 -26.76
C PHE A 225 6.61 -5.58 -26.78
N ILE A 226 5.88 -5.13 -27.79
CA ILE A 226 5.52 -3.71 -28.01
C ILE A 226 4.02 -3.60 -27.94
N GLY A 227 3.52 -2.94 -26.89
CA GLY A 227 2.11 -2.61 -26.71
C GLY A 227 1.76 -1.31 -27.42
N THR A 228 0.57 -1.26 -28.01
CA THR A 228 0.06 -0.10 -28.71
C THR A 228 -1.36 0.26 -28.25
N ASP A 229 -1.89 1.35 -28.79
CA ASP A 229 -3.27 1.76 -28.50
C ASP A 229 -4.33 0.86 -29.16
N ILE A 230 -3.94 -0.05 -30.06
CA ILE A 230 -4.85 -0.96 -30.74
C ILE A 230 -4.42 -2.43 -30.73
N GLY A 231 -3.28 -2.77 -30.13
CA GLY A 231 -2.81 -4.16 -30.12
C GLY A 231 -1.46 -4.37 -29.42
N ILE A 232 -0.85 -5.51 -29.70
CA ILE A 232 0.47 -5.91 -29.19
C ILE A 232 1.25 -6.62 -30.30
N HIS A 233 2.55 -6.36 -30.37
CA HIS A 233 3.45 -6.93 -31.36
C HIS A 233 4.63 -7.62 -30.68
N TYR A 234 5.10 -8.72 -31.26
CA TYR A 234 6.37 -9.33 -30.90
C TYR A 234 7.43 -8.91 -31.90
N ALA A 235 8.55 -8.40 -31.44
CA ALA A 235 9.58 -7.78 -32.29
C ALA A 235 10.98 -8.27 -31.89
N GLU A 236 11.84 -8.37 -32.92
CA GLU A 236 13.28 -8.61 -32.77
C GLU A 236 14.04 -7.37 -33.25
N LEU A 237 14.93 -6.86 -32.42
CA LEU A 237 15.87 -5.81 -32.77
C LEU A 237 17.25 -6.42 -33.01
N ALA A 238 17.66 -6.52 -34.27
CA ALA A 238 18.94 -7.01 -34.68
C ALA A 238 19.55 -6.12 -35.79
N ASN A 239 20.86 -5.87 -35.72
CA ASN A 239 21.57 -5.06 -36.73
C ASN A 239 20.92 -3.70 -37.04
N ASN A 240 20.41 -3.01 -36.02
CA ASN A 240 19.69 -1.75 -36.13
C ASN A 240 18.39 -1.81 -36.98
N THR A 241 17.81 -2.99 -37.07
CA THR A 241 16.54 -3.22 -37.73
C THR A 241 15.57 -3.86 -36.77
N LEU A 242 14.36 -3.31 -36.67
CA LEU A 242 13.26 -3.88 -35.90
C LEU A 242 12.40 -4.73 -36.86
N THR A 243 12.35 -6.03 -36.59
CA THR A 243 11.56 -6.98 -37.36
C THR A 243 10.37 -7.44 -36.56
N LEU A 244 9.16 -7.26 -37.08
CA LEU A 244 7.95 -7.76 -36.43
C LEU A 244 7.78 -9.24 -36.76
N SER A 245 7.61 -10.05 -35.74
CA SER A 245 7.36 -11.49 -35.87
C SER A 245 5.86 -11.76 -35.75
N PRO A 246 5.22 -12.37 -36.77
CA PRO A 246 3.81 -12.75 -36.68
C PRO A 246 3.55 -13.67 -35.49
N CYS A 247 2.57 -13.32 -34.68
CA CYS A 247 2.10 -14.14 -33.58
C CYS A 247 0.57 -14.25 -33.67
N ASN A 248 0.08 -15.28 -34.32
CA ASN A 248 -1.34 -15.45 -34.69
C ASN A 248 -2.33 -15.19 -33.57
N GLN A 249 -1.94 -15.46 -32.31
CA GLN A 249 -2.83 -15.23 -31.17
C GLN A 249 -2.76 -13.79 -30.65
N LEU A 250 -1.58 -13.17 -30.65
CA LEU A 250 -1.42 -11.76 -30.27
C LEU A 250 -2.02 -10.82 -31.30
N ASP A 251 -1.86 -11.13 -32.59
CA ASP A 251 -2.37 -10.32 -33.68
C ASP A 251 -3.90 -10.19 -33.71
N THR A 252 -4.61 -11.11 -33.01
CA THR A 252 -6.06 -11.05 -32.81
C THR A 252 -6.47 -10.15 -31.64
N LEU A 253 -5.53 -9.78 -30.78
CA LEU A 253 -5.79 -8.97 -29.57
C LEU A 253 -5.88 -7.48 -29.95
N LYS A 254 -7.04 -7.06 -30.47
CA LYS A 254 -7.31 -5.69 -30.89
C LYS A 254 -7.84 -4.84 -29.72
N ILE A 255 -6.97 -4.54 -28.76
CA ILE A 255 -7.29 -3.79 -27.53
C ILE A 255 -6.14 -2.86 -27.18
N GLN A 256 -6.44 -1.74 -26.53
CA GLN A 256 -5.41 -0.83 -26.03
C GLN A 256 -4.63 -1.50 -24.89
N ILE A 257 -3.31 -1.55 -25.05
CA ILE A 257 -2.37 -2.01 -24.03
C ILE A 257 -1.92 -0.81 -23.20
N ASN A 258 -1.95 -0.96 -21.88
CA ASN A 258 -1.48 0.07 -20.96
C ASN A 258 -0.15 -0.30 -20.31
N GLU A 259 0.05 -1.60 -20.03
CA GLU A 259 1.24 -2.08 -19.32
C GLU A 259 1.61 -3.48 -19.80
N LEU A 260 2.89 -3.71 -20.01
CA LEU A 260 3.48 -5.00 -20.33
C LEU A 260 4.50 -5.39 -19.26
N TYR A 261 4.34 -6.53 -18.65
CA TYR A 261 5.27 -7.00 -17.63
C TYR A 261 5.77 -8.42 -17.95
N TYR A 262 7.06 -8.54 -18.27
CA TYR A 262 7.71 -9.85 -18.43
C TYR A 262 8.09 -10.42 -17.06
N HIS A 263 7.42 -11.47 -16.65
CA HIS A 263 7.73 -12.23 -15.44
C HIS A 263 8.70 -13.36 -15.77
N LYS A 264 9.99 -13.09 -15.61
CA LYS A 264 11.08 -14.02 -15.96
C LYS A 264 10.95 -15.40 -15.30
N PRO A 265 10.59 -15.54 -13.99
CA PRO A 265 10.51 -16.86 -13.36
C PRO A 265 9.47 -17.80 -14.00
N SER A 266 8.33 -17.29 -14.44
CA SER A 266 7.27 -18.09 -15.09
C SER A 266 7.36 -18.11 -16.62
N HIS A 267 8.28 -17.37 -17.24
CA HIS A 267 8.42 -17.20 -18.70
C HIS A 267 7.11 -16.69 -19.34
N LYS A 268 6.42 -15.75 -18.68
CA LYS A 268 5.14 -15.19 -19.16
C LYS A 268 5.20 -13.68 -19.25
N VAL A 269 4.49 -13.13 -20.22
CA VAL A 269 4.22 -11.70 -20.30
C VAL A 269 2.80 -11.46 -19.82
N PHE A 270 2.66 -10.64 -18.78
CA PHE A 270 1.37 -10.15 -18.29
C PHE A 270 1.04 -8.85 -19.04
N ILE A 271 -0.17 -8.78 -19.56
CA ILE A 271 -0.65 -7.73 -20.46
C ILE A 271 -1.79 -7.00 -19.75
N GLY A 272 -1.51 -5.84 -19.23
CA GLY A 272 -2.50 -4.94 -18.63
C GLY A 272 -3.15 -4.06 -19.71
N THR A 273 -4.47 -3.98 -19.69
CA THR A 273 -5.23 -3.31 -20.76
C THR A 273 -6.02 -2.11 -20.25
N PHE A 274 -6.49 -1.30 -21.17
CA PHE A 274 -7.49 -0.28 -20.88
C PHE A 274 -8.87 -0.93 -20.82
N GLN A 275 -9.44 -1.07 -19.62
CA GLN A 275 -10.80 -1.55 -19.36
C GLN A 275 -11.17 -2.92 -19.98
N ARG A 276 -10.18 -3.83 -20.11
CA ARG A 276 -10.40 -5.21 -20.57
C ARG A 276 -9.70 -6.24 -19.69
N GLY A 277 -9.29 -5.81 -18.46
CA GLY A 277 -8.62 -6.68 -17.50
C GLY A 277 -7.19 -7.04 -17.90
N ILE A 278 -6.79 -8.25 -17.54
CA ILE A 278 -5.44 -8.76 -17.75
C ILE A 278 -5.47 -9.98 -18.66
N PHE A 279 -4.49 -10.02 -19.55
CA PHE A 279 -4.14 -11.19 -20.33
C PHE A 279 -2.74 -11.66 -19.97
N THR A 280 -2.43 -12.89 -20.31
CA THR A 280 -1.06 -13.41 -20.25
C THR A 280 -0.71 -14.09 -21.56
N TYR A 281 0.57 -13.96 -21.94
CA TYR A 281 1.16 -14.72 -23.03
C TYR A 281 2.26 -15.62 -22.45
N ASP A 282 2.07 -16.94 -22.60
CA ASP A 282 3.07 -17.92 -22.22
C ASP A 282 4.07 -18.11 -23.36
N LEU A 283 5.35 -17.80 -23.12
CA LEU A 283 6.39 -17.91 -24.15
C LEU A 283 6.76 -19.36 -24.48
N ASN A 284 6.50 -20.33 -23.60
CA ASN A 284 6.79 -21.74 -23.85
C ASN A 284 5.68 -22.39 -24.68
N GLU A 285 4.41 -22.08 -24.35
CA GLU A 285 3.24 -22.64 -25.05
C GLU A 285 2.82 -21.82 -26.25
N HIS A 286 3.37 -20.60 -26.42
CA HIS A 286 2.97 -19.61 -27.43
C HIS A 286 1.47 -19.32 -27.40
N LYS A 287 0.91 -19.17 -26.21
CA LYS A 287 -0.54 -19.09 -25.98
C LYS A 287 -0.92 -17.81 -25.25
N VAL A 288 -1.92 -17.12 -25.78
CA VAL A 288 -2.61 -16.01 -25.08
C VAL A 288 -3.76 -16.56 -24.27
N MET A 289 -3.93 -16.06 -23.07
CA MET A 289 -5.06 -16.36 -22.21
C MET A 289 -5.58 -15.09 -21.52
N HIS A 290 -6.89 -14.89 -21.53
CA HIS A 290 -7.56 -13.90 -20.69
C HIS A 290 -7.65 -14.43 -19.25
N ILE A 291 -7.22 -13.63 -18.28
CA ILE A 291 -7.26 -14.02 -16.86
C ILE A 291 -8.56 -13.53 -16.23
N PRO A 292 -9.38 -14.42 -15.65
CA PRO A 292 -10.62 -14.06 -14.97
C PRO A 292 -10.32 -13.46 -13.58
N SER A 293 -9.73 -12.26 -13.57
CA SER A 293 -9.18 -11.60 -12.36
C SER A 293 -10.19 -10.76 -11.58
N GLY A 294 -11.44 -10.62 -12.08
CA GLY A 294 -12.41 -9.66 -11.53
C GLY A 294 -12.08 -8.20 -11.86
N LEU A 295 -11.11 -7.95 -12.76
CA LEU A 295 -10.64 -6.62 -13.18
C LEU A 295 -11.18 -6.22 -14.56
N MET A 296 -12.28 -6.84 -15.02
CA MET A 296 -13.00 -6.37 -16.21
C MET A 296 -13.51 -4.95 -15.95
N ASP A 297 -13.48 -4.12 -16.96
CA ASP A 297 -13.88 -2.70 -16.91
C ASP A 297 -12.98 -1.79 -16.05
N VAL A 298 -11.82 -2.30 -15.62
CA VAL A 298 -10.81 -1.56 -14.86
C VAL A 298 -9.55 -1.39 -15.70
N SER A 299 -9.00 -0.17 -15.75
CA SER A 299 -7.72 0.10 -16.40
C SER A 299 -6.56 -0.38 -15.52
N ILE A 300 -5.65 -1.14 -16.11
CA ILE A 300 -4.42 -1.57 -15.45
C ILE A 300 -3.34 -0.51 -15.72
N ASN A 301 -2.77 0.04 -14.66
CA ASN A 301 -1.77 1.11 -14.78
C ASN A 301 -0.34 0.61 -14.61
N CYS A 302 -0.14 -0.44 -13.79
CA CYS A 302 1.21 -0.92 -13.49
C CYS A 302 1.16 -2.37 -12.98
N ILE A 303 2.15 -3.18 -13.38
CA ILE A 303 2.35 -4.57 -12.94
C ILE A 303 3.78 -4.72 -12.45
N ARG A 304 3.99 -5.22 -11.22
CA ARG A 304 5.33 -5.42 -10.64
C ARG A 304 5.43 -6.76 -9.93
N ALA A 305 6.62 -7.38 -9.97
CA ALA A 305 6.87 -8.57 -9.16
C ALA A 305 6.73 -8.26 -7.67
N TYR A 306 6.00 -9.09 -6.94
CA TYR A 306 5.98 -9.07 -5.48
C TYR A 306 6.98 -10.08 -4.91
N ASN A 307 7.00 -11.27 -5.51
CA ASN A 307 7.99 -12.33 -5.28
C ASN A 307 8.07 -13.23 -6.53
N ASN A 308 8.71 -14.39 -6.43
CA ASN A 308 8.90 -15.29 -7.57
C ASN A 308 7.60 -15.87 -8.17
N ASN A 309 6.51 -15.90 -7.40
CA ASN A 309 5.25 -16.53 -7.80
C ASN A 309 4.05 -15.58 -7.71
N GLU A 310 4.25 -14.33 -7.31
CA GLU A 310 3.18 -13.36 -7.15
C GLU A 310 3.56 -12.01 -7.76
N ILE A 311 2.57 -11.37 -8.39
CA ILE A 311 2.67 -10.01 -8.91
C ILE A 311 1.66 -9.10 -8.23
N LEU A 312 1.99 -7.81 -8.14
CA LEU A 312 1.07 -6.73 -7.78
C LEU A 312 0.59 -6.02 -9.04
N ILE A 313 -0.69 -5.71 -9.05
CA ILE A 313 -1.39 -5.09 -10.16
C ILE A 313 -2.04 -3.81 -9.66
N ALA A 314 -1.53 -2.67 -10.09
CA ALA A 314 -2.09 -1.35 -9.82
C ALA A 314 -3.19 -1.01 -10.81
N THR A 315 -4.25 -0.40 -10.34
CA THR A 315 -5.43 -0.12 -11.14
C THR A 315 -5.87 1.34 -11.05
N ASP A 316 -6.66 1.75 -12.01
CA ASP A 316 -7.39 3.01 -11.94
C ASP A 316 -8.76 2.78 -11.26
N GLY A 317 -8.79 3.03 -9.96
CA GLY A 317 -10.02 3.05 -9.16
C GLY A 317 -10.35 1.78 -8.37
N ALA A 318 -9.65 0.65 -8.58
CA ALA A 318 -9.89 -0.60 -7.82
C ALA A 318 -8.78 -0.95 -6.80
N GLY A 319 -7.78 -0.08 -6.64
CA GLY A 319 -6.66 -0.29 -5.72
C GLY A 319 -5.58 -1.20 -6.29
N VAL A 320 -4.95 -2.00 -5.44
CA VAL A 320 -3.90 -2.95 -5.81
C VAL A 320 -4.39 -4.37 -5.59
N TYR A 321 -4.28 -5.19 -6.62
CA TYR A 321 -4.54 -6.61 -6.59
C TYR A 321 -3.24 -7.39 -6.47
N LYS A 322 -3.32 -8.56 -5.88
CA LYS A 322 -2.22 -9.52 -5.84
C LYS A 322 -2.66 -10.78 -6.59
N MET A 323 -1.83 -11.25 -7.51
CA MET A 323 -2.10 -12.39 -8.36
C MET A 323 -0.96 -13.41 -8.27
N ASN A 324 -1.31 -14.68 -8.16
CA ASN A 324 -0.37 -15.78 -8.33
C ASN A 324 -0.10 -16.03 -9.81
N THR A 325 1.16 -16.14 -10.23
CA THR A 325 1.57 -16.24 -11.64
C THR A 325 1.35 -17.61 -12.28
N ASP A 326 1.14 -18.65 -11.45
CA ASP A 326 0.91 -20.02 -11.90
C ASP A 326 -0.58 -20.38 -11.91
N THR A 327 -1.30 -20.09 -10.82
CA THR A 327 -2.73 -20.42 -10.67
C THR A 327 -3.64 -19.32 -11.19
N TYR A 328 -3.13 -18.10 -11.39
CA TYR A 328 -3.87 -16.89 -11.76
C TYR A 328 -4.96 -16.48 -10.74
N GLU A 329 -4.92 -17.05 -9.54
CA GLU A 329 -5.77 -16.58 -8.46
C GLU A 329 -5.45 -15.14 -8.12
N SER A 330 -6.45 -14.28 -8.20
CA SER A 330 -6.32 -12.83 -8.01
C SER A 330 -7.22 -12.35 -6.89
N ILE A 331 -6.66 -11.61 -5.94
CA ILE A 331 -7.40 -11.06 -4.80
C ILE A 331 -7.12 -9.57 -4.64
N PRO A 332 -8.13 -8.77 -4.19
CA PRO A 332 -7.89 -7.42 -3.71
C PRO A 332 -6.88 -7.46 -2.54
N TYR A 333 -5.79 -6.70 -2.64
CA TYR A 333 -4.70 -6.78 -1.67
C TYR A 333 -4.50 -5.49 -0.87
N ILE A 334 -4.54 -4.35 -1.54
CA ILE A 334 -4.49 -3.03 -0.91
C ILE A 334 -5.61 -2.20 -1.52
N VAL A 335 -6.67 -1.98 -0.73
CA VAL A 335 -7.86 -1.24 -1.16
C VAL A 335 -8.20 -0.21 -0.09
N ALA A 336 -8.64 0.96 -0.51
CA ALA A 336 -9.08 2.00 0.40
C ALA A 336 -10.34 1.55 1.15
N ASP A 337 -10.28 1.63 2.47
CA ASP A 337 -11.43 1.43 3.36
C ASP A 337 -11.59 2.70 4.20
N TYR A 338 -12.50 3.56 3.80
CA TYR A 338 -12.74 4.86 4.44
C TYR A 338 -13.28 4.75 5.88
N ASN A 339 -13.70 3.53 6.29
CA ASN A 339 -14.15 3.25 7.65
C ASN A 339 -12.98 2.83 8.56
N ARG A 340 -11.81 2.56 7.99
CA ARG A 340 -10.60 2.20 8.74
C ARG A 340 -9.59 3.33 8.71
N TYR A 341 -9.15 3.73 9.88
CA TYR A 341 -8.14 4.78 10.03
C TYR A 341 -6.81 4.44 9.34
N ASN A 342 -6.37 3.20 9.46
CA ASN A 342 -5.12 2.72 8.89
C ASN A 342 -5.43 1.95 7.59
N SER A 343 -5.79 2.68 6.56
CA SER A 343 -6.17 2.18 5.24
C SER A 343 -5.62 3.11 4.17
N MET A 344 -5.46 2.64 2.95
CA MET A 344 -5.13 3.49 1.81
C MET A 344 -6.24 4.54 1.58
N ASN A 345 -5.87 5.77 1.17
CA ASN A 345 -6.79 6.91 1.03
C ASN A 345 -7.34 7.10 -0.39
N GLY A 346 -7.13 6.17 -1.29
CA GLY A 346 -7.64 6.23 -2.67
C GLY A 346 -7.27 4.96 -3.43
N ASN A 347 -8.04 4.63 -4.45
CA ASN A 347 -7.93 3.39 -5.20
C ASN A 347 -7.32 3.55 -6.60
N THR A 348 -6.96 4.77 -7.00
CA THR A 348 -6.26 5.03 -8.26
C THR A 348 -4.76 5.04 -8.01
N ILE A 349 -4.06 4.04 -8.50
CA ILE A 349 -2.62 3.85 -8.32
C ILE A 349 -1.95 3.91 -9.69
N ASN A 350 -1.07 4.90 -9.89
CA ASN A 350 -0.36 5.10 -11.16
C ASN A 350 0.86 4.19 -11.27
N ASP A 351 1.63 4.01 -10.19
CA ASP A 351 2.83 3.18 -10.20
C ASP A 351 3.07 2.55 -8.82
N ILE A 352 3.80 1.44 -8.80
CA ILE A 352 4.19 0.70 -7.60
C ILE A 352 5.70 0.46 -7.64
N TYR A 353 6.36 0.68 -6.51
CA TYR A 353 7.72 0.25 -6.27
C TYR A 353 7.81 -0.56 -4.98
N ILE A 354 8.44 -1.74 -5.03
CA ILE A 354 8.68 -2.60 -3.86
C ILE A 354 10.16 -2.51 -3.52
N ASP A 355 10.48 -2.01 -2.34
CA ASP A 355 11.86 -1.85 -1.93
C ASP A 355 12.45 -3.12 -1.29
N SER A 356 13.76 -3.09 -1.04
CA SER A 356 14.49 -4.23 -0.43
C SER A 356 14.02 -4.57 0.99
N GLU A 357 13.26 -3.67 1.62
CA GLU A 357 12.64 -3.91 2.93
C GLU A 357 11.20 -4.43 2.81
N GLN A 358 10.77 -4.77 1.60
CA GLN A 358 9.40 -5.22 1.28
C GLN A 358 8.33 -4.16 1.59
N ARG A 359 8.72 -2.87 1.66
CA ARG A 359 7.73 -1.78 1.70
C ARG A 359 7.19 -1.55 0.30
N ILE A 360 5.89 -1.35 0.22
CA ILE A 360 5.20 -1.07 -1.03
C ILE A 360 4.95 0.43 -1.11
N TRP A 361 5.64 1.08 -2.04
CA TRP A 361 5.47 2.48 -2.38
C TRP A 361 4.47 2.59 -3.52
N MET A 362 3.46 3.41 -3.38
CA MET A 362 2.37 3.58 -4.34
C MET A 362 2.19 5.04 -4.70
N ALA A 363 2.21 5.34 -5.99
CA ALA A 363 1.80 6.64 -6.53
C ALA A 363 0.28 6.71 -6.52
N ASN A 364 -0.28 7.23 -5.43
CA ASN A 364 -1.71 7.21 -5.14
C ASN A 364 -2.36 8.54 -5.49
N TYR A 365 -3.14 8.58 -6.57
CA TYR A 365 -3.87 9.78 -6.97
C TYR A 365 -5.21 9.91 -6.21
N PRO A 366 -5.59 11.10 -5.74
CA PRO A 366 -4.89 12.40 -5.81
C PRO A 366 -4.08 12.73 -4.54
N ILE A 367 -3.63 11.74 -3.79
CA ILE A 367 -3.06 11.91 -2.44
C ILE A 367 -1.58 12.29 -2.49
N GLY A 368 -0.80 11.69 -3.42
CA GLY A 368 0.64 11.77 -3.50
C GLY A 368 1.25 10.38 -3.44
N ILE A 369 1.94 10.07 -2.36
CA ILE A 369 2.59 8.77 -2.17
C ILE A 369 1.99 8.10 -0.94
N THR A 370 1.64 6.83 -1.08
CA THR A 370 1.27 5.97 0.05
C THR A 370 2.33 4.88 0.19
N VAL A 371 2.89 4.74 1.39
CA VAL A 371 3.86 3.67 1.70
C VAL A 371 3.22 2.69 2.66
N ARG A 372 3.10 1.42 2.23
CA ARG A 372 2.68 0.33 3.10
C ARG A 372 3.90 -0.39 3.64
N ASN A 373 4.03 -0.46 4.96
CA ASN A 373 5.04 -1.25 5.61
C ASN A 373 4.49 -2.66 5.91
N ASN A 374 5.13 -3.69 5.38
CA ASN A 374 4.75 -5.09 5.58
C ASN A 374 5.46 -5.74 6.77
N ARG A 375 6.46 -5.09 7.36
CA ARG A 375 7.07 -5.56 8.61
C ARG A 375 6.07 -5.36 9.75
N TYR A 376 6.05 -6.30 10.69
CA TYR A 376 5.34 -6.11 11.95
C TYR A 376 5.76 -4.76 12.52
N ALA A 377 4.80 -3.87 12.72
CA ALA A 377 5.08 -2.68 13.49
C ALA A 377 5.32 -3.16 14.90
N ASP A 378 6.57 -2.99 15.40
CA ASP A 378 6.89 -3.19 16.81
C ASP A 378 6.13 -2.21 17.71
N TYR A 379 5.30 -1.36 17.08
CA TYR A 379 4.53 -0.30 17.73
C TYR A 379 3.04 -0.48 17.44
N GLN A 380 2.26 -0.47 18.51
CA GLN A 380 0.81 -0.36 18.43
C GLN A 380 0.43 1.12 18.55
N TRP A 381 -0.25 1.65 17.53
CA TRP A 381 -0.79 2.99 17.59
C TRP A 381 -2.10 2.98 18.38
N ILE A 382 -2.11 3.66 19.55
CA ILE A 382 -3.28 3.82 20.39
C ILE A 382 -3.85 5.21 20.20
N LYS A 383 -5.14 5.32 19.81
CA LYS A 383 -5.79 6.61 19.63
C LYS A 383 -7.30 6.55 19.84
N HIS A 384 -7.90 7.74 19.90
CA HIS A 384 -9.35 7.90 19.94
C HIS A 384 -10.02 7.53 18.62
N SER A 385 -11.18 6.89 18.70
CA SER A 385 -12.04 6.59 17.55
C SER A 385 -13.45 7.06 17.84
N ILE A 386 -13.93 8.04 17.07
CA ILE A 386 -15.25 8.65 17.25
C ILE A 386 -16.35 7.59 17.19
N GLY A 387 -17.21 7.56 18.21
CA GLY A 387 -18.31 6.59 18.30
C GLY A 387 -17.91 5.18 18.77
N ASN A 388 -16.61 4.89 18.95
CA ASN A 388 -16.13 3.61 19.45
C ASN A 388 -15.70 3.70 20.92
N LYS A 389 -16.51 3.15 21.82
CA LYS A 389 -16.19 3.10 23.26
C LYS A 389 -15.00 2.18 23.60
N GLN A 390 -14.59 1.31 22.66
CA GLN A 390 -13.43 0.44 22.81
C GLN A 390 -12.18 1.08 22.17
N SER A 391 -11.92 2.33 22.52
CA SER A 391 -10.74 3.09 22.08
C SER A 391 -10.34 4.10 23.17
N LEU A 392 -9.17 4.72 23.00
CA LEU A 392 -8.74 5.83 23.85
C LEU A 392 -9.83 6.93 23.85
N ILE A 393 -10.10 7.52 25.02
CA ILE A 393 -11.19 8.50 25.16
C ILE A 393 -10.87 9.85 24.48
N ASN A 394 -9.58 10.22 24.39
CA ASN A 394 -9.11 11.45 23.77
C ASN A 394 -7.64 11.31 23.36
N ASP A 395 -7.25 11.87 22.19
CA ASP A 395 -5.90 11.77 21.65
C ASP A 395 -4.86 12.64 22.36
N GLN A 396 -5.27 13.61 23.16
CA GLN A 396 -4.36 14.43 23.95
C GLN A 396 -4.05 13.73 25.27
N VAL A 397 -2.99 12.93 25.26
CA VAL A 397 -2.51 12.14 26.41
C VAL A 397 -1.45 12.94 27.18
N ASN A 398 -1.70 13.16 28.47
CA ASN A 398 -0.83 13.94 29.36
C ASN A 398 0.08 13.04 30.24
N ALA A 399 -0.40 11.85 30.62
CA ALA A 399 0.38 10.88 31.37
C ALA A 399 -0.03 9.45 31.03
N ILE A 400 0.91 8.53 31.13
CA ILE A 400 0.71 7.09 30.94
C ILE A 400 1.40 6.36 32.08
N ILE A 401 0.71 5.38 32.67
CA ILE A 401 1.31 4.43 33.61
C ILE A 401 0.90 3.00 33.26
N GLU A 402 1.74 2.05 33.59
CA GLU A 402 1.42 0.62 33.64
C GLU A 402 1.17 0.24 35.12
N ASP A 403 0.04 -0.43 35.39
CA ASP A 403 -0.26 -0.89 36.71
C ASP A 403 0.37 -2.27 37.01
N HIS A 404 0.28 -2.74 38.23
CA HIS A 404 0.87 -4.00 38.69
C HIS A 404 0.36 -5.25 37.91
N ASP A 405 -0.82 -5.18 37.28
CA ASP A 405 -1.36 -6.26 36.44
C ASP A 405 -0.83 -6.22 34.99
N GLY A 406 -0.08 -5.15 34.60
CA GLY A 406 0.40 -4.87 33.25
C GLY A 406 -0.65 -4.21 32.35
N ASP A 407 -1.68 -3.59 32.93
CA ASP A 407 -2.68 -2.82 32.20
C ASP A 407 -2.26 -1.35 32.11
N LEU A 408 -2.64 -0.68 31.00
CA LEU A 408 -2.20 0.69 30.73
C LEU A 408 -3.27 1.71 31.08
N TRP A 409 -2.87 2.78 31.75
CA TRP A 409 -3.71 3.90 32.10
C TRP A 409 -3.24 5.17 31.40
N PHE A 410 -4.18 5.93 30.87
CA PHE A 410 -3.93 7.16 30.12
C PHE A 410 -4.71 8.31 30.74
N ALA A 411 -3.99 9.33 31.24
CA ALA A 411 -4.60 10.61 31.60
C ALA A 411 -4.74 11.46 30.36
N THR A 412 -5.94 11.98 30.07
CA THR A 412 -6.21 12.71 28.84
C THR A 412 -6.90 14.05 29.11
N ASN A 413 -7.08 14.84 28.04
CA ASN A 413 -7.85 16.08 28.13
C ASN A 413 -9.38 15.86 28.23
N ASN A 414 -9.85 14.61 28.22
CA ASN A 414 -11.26 14.28 28.42
C ASN A 414 -11.45 13.00 29.24
N GLY A 415 -10.90 12.98 30.45
CA GLY A 415 -11.00 11.83 31.33
C GLY A 415 -9.79 10.92 31.30
N ILE A 416 -9.97 9.72 31.84
CA ILE A 416 -8.92 8.71 32.00
C ILE A 416 -9.36 7.45 31.27
N SER A 417 -8.47 6.84 30.52
CA SER A 417 -8.69 5.55 29.87
C SER A 417 -7.86 4.47 30.50
N LEU A 418 -8.46 3.31 30.74
CA LEU A 418 -7.82 2.07 31.12
C LEU A 418 -7.88 1.09 29.95
N TYR A 419 -6.74 0.57 29.57
CA TYR A 419 -6.59 -0.47 28.56
C TYR A 419 -6.16 -1.78 29.22
N TYR A 420 -7.01 -2.78 29.17
CA TYR A 420 -6.71 -4.11 29.64
C TYR A 420 -5.83 -4.86 28.66
N SER A 421 -4.55 -5.00 28.96
CA SER A 421 -3.54 -5.57 28.05
C SER A 421 -3.86 -7.01 27.63
N LYS A 422 -4.47 -7.82 28.50
CA LYS A 422 -4.81 -9.22 28.24
C LYS A 422 -6.08 -9.39 27.38
N THR A 423 -7.12 -8.60 27.65
CA THR A 423 -8.42 -8.72 26.96
C THR A 423 -8.59 -7.76 25.79
N LYS A 424 -7.67 -6.80 25.66
CA LYS A 424 -7.70 -5.72 24.66
C LYS A 424 -8.95 -4.83 24.75
N GLN A 425 -9.57 -4.79 25.94
CA GLN A 425 -10.76 -3.98 26.23
C GLN A 425 -10.38 -2.63 26.79
N TRP A 426 -11.26 -1.66 26.60
CA TRP A 426 -11.13 -0.31 27.15
C TRP A 426 -12.21 0.00 28.16
N HIS A 427 -11.85 0.78 29.16
CA HIS A 427 -12.78 1.42 30.09
C HIS A 427 -12.38 2.88 30.29
N SER A 428 -13.35 3.78 30.44
CA SER A 428 -13.08 5.21 30.62
C SER A 428 -13.72 5.70 31.92
N PHE A 429 -13.03 6.63 32.59
CA PHE A 429 -13.46 7.25 33.83
C PHE A 429 -13.45 8.76 33.70
N LEU A 430 -14.35 9.43 34.42
CA LEU A 430 -14.35 10.88 34.63
C LEU A 430 -14.33 11.69 33.33
N SER A 431 -14.92 11.16 32.28
CA SER A 431 -15.05 11.84 30.97
C SER A 431 -16.26 12.77 30.95
N SER A 432 -16.30 13.68 29.97
CA SER A 432 -17.46 14.55 29.71
C SER A 432 -18.73 13.77 29.34
N PHE A 433 -18.57 12.51 28.93
CA PHE A 433 -19.68 11.60 28.59
C PHE A 433 -20.20 10.82 29.81
N ASP A 434 -19.50 10.90 30.96
CA ASP A 434 -19.91 10.25 32.19
C ASP A 434 -20.84 11.15 32.97
N THR A 435 -22.14 10.87 32.90
CA THR A 435 -23.20 11.64 33.57
C THR A 435 -23.12 11.54 35.10
N ALA A 436 -22.39 10.57 35.65
CA ALA A 436 -22.14 10.42 37.09
C ALA A 436 -20.91 11.23 37.53
N SER A 437 -20.15 11.80 36.65
CA SER A 437 -18.96 12.58 36.97
C SER A 437 -19.34 13.93 37.59
N HIS A 438 -18.88 14.16 38.80
CA HIS A 438 -19.02 15.45 39.51
C HIS A 438 -17.92 16.44 39.12
N SER A 439 -17.00 16.05 38.22
CA SER A 439 -15.91 16.90 37.76
C SER A 439 -16.40 17.98 36.82
N LYS A 440 -16.10 19.25 37.11
CA LYS A 440 -16.33 20.39 36.23
C LYS A 440 -15.30 20.49 35.10
N ASN A 441 -14.14 19.86 35.31
CA ASN A 441 -13.06 19.83 34.35
C ASN A 441 -12.59 18.38 34.19
N HIS A 442 -12.53 17.88 32.96
CA HIS A 442 -12.21 16.50 32.62
C HIS A 442 -10.74 16.33 32.19
N ILE A 443 -9.90 17.35 32.35
CA ILE A 443 -8.48 17.31 32.01
C ILE A 443 -7.69 16.70 33.16
N PHE A 444 -7.03 15.57 32.92
CA PHE A 444 -6.14 14.90 33.84
C PHE A 444 -4.69 14.97 33.36
N ILE A 445 -3.76 15.28 34.28
CA ILE A 445 -2.35 15.56 33.96
C ILE A 445 -1.37 14.57 34.58
N SER A 446 -1.80 13.80 35.58
CA SER A 446 -0.94 12.84 36.26
C SER A 446 -1.70 11.62 36.77
N LEU A 447 -0.99 10.49 36.82
CA LEU A 447 -1.48 9.21 37.35
C LEU A 447 -0.42 8.59 38.25
N CYS A 448 -0.85 7.86 39.28
CA CYS A 448 0.03 7.06 40.16
C CYS A 448 -0.75 5.87 40.69
N GLU A 449 -0.21 4.67 40.63
CA GLU A 449 -0.71 3.53 41.38
C GLU A 449 -0.15 3.58 42.80
N VAL A 450 -1.02 3.72 43.80
CA VAL A 450 -0.63 3.84 45.22
C VAL A 450 -0.70 2.51 45.92
N GLU A 451 -1.61 1.65 45.57
CA GLU A 451 -1.77 0.27 45.99
C GLU A 451 -2.24 -0.55 44.77
N PRO A 452 -2.03 -1.88 44.71
CA PRO A 452 -2.47 -2.71 43.62
C PRO A 452 -3.95 -2.49 43.25
N GLY A 453 -4.19 -1.95 42.05
CA GLY A 453 -5.52 -1.62 41.52
C GLY A 453 -6.15 -0.34 42.10
N ILE A 454 -5.41 0.48 42.87
CA ILE A 454 -5.85 1.80 43.30
C ILE A 454 -5.00 2.88 42.64
N ILE A 455 -5.62 3.62 41.73
CA ILE A 455 -4.96 4.66 40.95
C ILE A 455 -5.37 6.04 41.48
N TRP A 456 -4.40 6.89 41.74
CA TRP A 456 -4.63 8.32 41.96
C TRP A 456 -4.43 9.09 40.69
N ALA A 457 -5.35 9.99 40.40
CA ALA A 457 -5.37 10.82 39.24
C ALA A 457 -5.45 12.30 39.60
N GLY A 458 -4.45 13.08 39.17
CA GLY A 458 -4.42 14.52 39.35
C GLY A 458 -5.05 15.24 38.16
N GLY A 459 -6.12 16.01 38.45
CA GLY A 459 -6.81 16.80 37.45
C GLY A 459 -6.25 18.21 37.32
N TYR A 460 -6.29 18.80 36.11
CA TYR A 460 -5.96 20.20 35.91
C TYR A 460 -7.05 21.08 36.55
N SER A 461 -6.72 21.73 37.64
CA SER A 461 -7.65 22.54 38.47
C SER A 461 -8.91 21.82 38.99
N SER A 462 -9.00 20.49 38.90
CA SER A 462 -10.14 19.71 39.39
C SER A 462 -9.84 18.83 40.62
N GLY A 463 -8.61 18.91 41.15
CA GLY A 463 -8.20 18.18 42.35
C GLY A 463 -7.72 16.77 42.07
N ILE A 464 -7.77 15.91 43.09
CA ILE A 464 -7.26 14.53 43.05
C ILE A 464 -8.44 13.56 43.17
N TYR A 465 -8.40 12.53 42.34
CA TYR A 465 -9.37 11.44 42.36
C TYR A 465 -8.66 10.11 42.63
N GLN A 466 -9.32 9.27 43.41
CA GLN A 466 -8.95 7.87 43.57
C GLN A 466 -9.85 7.02 42.68
N ILE A 467 -9.25 6.11 41.93
CA ILE A 467 -9.95 5.15 41.06
C ILE A 467 -9.68 3.74 41.59
N ASN A 468 -10.75 3.01 41.86
CA ASN A 468 -10.66 1.59 42.18
C ASN A 468 -10.91 0.77 40.89
N LYS A 469 -9.86 0.13 40.39
CA LYS A 469 -9.90 -0.70 39.15
C LYS A 469 -10.90 -1.84 39.27
N LYS A 470 -10.96 -2.52 40.41
CA LYS A 470 -11.82 -3.70 40.60
C LYS A 470 -13.30 -3.35 40.71
N LEU A 471 -13.62 -2.24 41.37
CA LEU A 471 -15.00 -1.77 41.53
C LEU A 471 -15.45 -0.88 40.40
N LEU A 472 -14.54 -0.44 39.50
CA LEU A 472 -14.75 0.57 38.46
C LEU A 472 -15.39 1.85 39.03
N SER A 473 -14.97 2.26 40.22
CA SER A 473 -15.50 3.41 40.94
C SER A 473 -14.46 4.51 41.10
N THR A 474 -14.92 5.73 41.23
CA THR A 474 -14.09 6.92 41.42
C THR A 474 -14.54 7.66 42.65
N GLU A 475 -13.59 8.16 43.45
CA GLU A 475 -13.81 8.97 44.62
C GLU A 475 -12.97 10.24 44.56
N PHE A 476 -13.57 11.37 44.90
CA PHE A 476 -12.88 12.67 44.97
C PHE A 476 -12.23 12.89 46.33
N PHE A 477 -10.94 13.23 46.33
CA PHE A 477 -10.26 13.63 47.56
C PHE A 477 -10.63 15.04 47.97
N THR A 478 -11.29 15.18 49.11
CA THR A 478 -11.60 16.49 49.67
C THR A 478 -10.38 17.08 50.40
N PRO A 479 -10.19 18.42 50.38
CA PRO A 479 -9.08 19.10 51.05
C PRO A 479 -8.97 18.82 52.57
N SER A 480 -10.05 18.40 53.22
CA SER A 480 -10.06 18.02 54.65
C SER A 480 -9.12 16.87 55.02
N LEU A 481 -8.81 15.99 54.06
CA LEU A 481 -7.83 14.91 54.24
C LEU A 481 -6.37 15.42 54.30
N PHE A 482 -6.11 16.64 53.81
CA PHE A 482 -4.78 17.25 53.78
C PHE A 482 -4.57 18.34 54.86
N SER A 483 -5.48 18.48 55.79
CA SER A 483 -5.43 19.52 56.83
C SER A 483 -4.12 19.50 57.64
N ASN A 484 -3.42 18.38 57.70
CA ASN A 484 -2.14 18.22 58.38
C ASN A 484 -0.92 18.58 57.51
N LEU A 485 -1.09 18.85 56.20
CA LEU A 485 0.02 19.05 55.27
C LEU A 485 0.29 20.51 54.85
N ASN A 486 -0.41 21.50 55.44
CA ASN A 486 -0.29 22.92 55.09
C ASN A 486 -0.42 23.23 53.60
N ILE A 487 -1.12 22.40 52.85
CA ILE A 487 -1.39 22.59 51.42
C ILE A 487 -2.60 23.53 51.28
N ARG A 488 -2.40 24.71 50.73
CA ARG A 488 -3.49 25.65 50.43
C ARG A 488 -4.31 25.14 49.26
N PRO A 489 -5.64 24.96 49.41
CA PRO A 489 -6.50 24.36 48.36
C PRO A 489 -6.74 25.23 47.13
N ASP A 490 -6.31 26.49 47.20
CA ASP A 490 -6.62 27.57 46.22
C ASP A 490 -5.48 27.84 45.22
N LYS A 491 -4.43 27.01 45.22
CA LYS A 491 -3.25 27.20 44.31
C LYS A 491 -2.93 26.03 43.39
N TYR A 492 -3.85 25.09 43.18
CA TYR A 492 -3.62 23.98 42.22
C TYR A 492 -4.79 23.79 41.28
#